data_c7b8d15c09a977c53dd373de82bc5f04
#
_entry.id   c7b8d15c09a977c53dd373de82bc5f04
#
_cell.length_a   1.000
_cell.length_b   1.000
_cell.length_c   1.000
_cell.angle_alpha   90.00
_cell.angle_beta   90.00
_cell.angle_gamma   90.00
#
_symmetry.space_group_name_H-M   'P 1'
#
loop_
_entity.id
_entity.type
_entity.pdbx_description
1 polymer ?
#
loop_
_entity_poly.entity_id
_entity_poly.type
_entity_poly.pdbx_seq_one_letter_code
_entity_poly.pdbx_strand_id
1 'polypeptide(L)'
;VAITAAAGAGRYAEVTHEKEELVRKAAAMTGGDVQRGEAAFSRYGCGGCHAVKGVPQASGTVGPPLDGVAVRAIIGGRLENKPANLQRWIVDPQSVSPGTAMPRLGVTPADARDISAFLYTRT
;
A
#
# COMPACT_ATOMS: atom_id res chain seq x y z
N VAL A 1 37.47 -6.64 11.12
CA VAL A 1 36.24 -6.82 11.92
C VAL A 1 35.55 -5.48 12.14
N ALA A 2 36.30 -4.44 12.59
CA ALA A 2 35.76 -3.11 12.82
C ALA A 2 35.21 -2.47 11.54
N ILE A 3 35.89 -2.65 10.40
CA ILE A 3 35.48 -2.12 9.10
C ILE A 3 34.14 -2.77 8.65
N THR A 4 34.02 -4.09 8.84
CA THR A 4 32.79 -4.82 8.48
C THR A 4 31.60 -4.36 9.33
N ALA A 5 31.78 -4.18 10.63
CA ALA A 5 30.75 -3.70 11.53
C ALA A 5 30.32 -2.27 11.18
N ALA A 6 31.25 -1.37 10.86
CA ALA A 6 30.95 0.00 10.46
C ALA A 6 30.16 0.04 9.14
N ALA A 7 30.53 -0.79 8.15
CA ALA A 7 29.81 -0.90 6.87
C ALA A 7 28.38 -1.42 7.06
N GLY A 8 28.18 -2.42 7.95
CA GLY A 8 26.87 -2.95 8.29
C GLY A 8 25.97 -1.91 8.96
N ALA A 9 26.52 -1.15 9.91
CA ALA A 9 25.80 -0.08 10.60
C ALA A 9 25.39 1.04 9.63
N GLY A 10 26.27 1.47 8.72
CA GLY A 10 25.98 2.47 7.71
C GLY A 10 24.85 2.03 6.76
N ARG A 11 24.90 0.79 6.29
CA ARG A 11 23.86 0.24 5.42
C ARG A 11 22.49 0.16 6.11
N TYR A 12 22.47 -0.24 7.38
CA TYR A 12 21.25 -0.27 8.17
C TYR A 12 20.64 1.13 8.31
N ALA A 13 21.45 2.14 8.59
CA ALA A 13 20.99 3.52 8.72
C ALA A 13 20.42 4.06 7.40
N GLU A 14 21.04 3.74 6.25
CA GLU A 14 20.53 4.13 4.92
C GLU A 14 19.17 3.51 4.63
N VAL A 15 18.99 2.20 4.86
CA VAL A 15 17.71 1.51 4.63
C VAL A 15 16.61 2.08 5.52
N THR A 16 16.90 2.37 6.79
CA THR A 16 15.93 2.99 7.71
C THR A 16 15.55 4.39 7.25
N HIS A 17 16.51 5.19 6.80
CA HIS A 17 16.27 6.53 6.29
C HIS A 17 15.39 6.51 5.04
N GLU A 18 15.66 5.61 4.09
CA GLU A 18 14.84 5.44 2.88
C GLU A 18 13.40 5.08 3.21
N LYS A 19 13.18 4.18 4.17
CA LYS A 19 11.83 3.82 4.63
C LYS A 19 11.11 5.01 5.25
N GLU A 20 11.78 5.79 6.07
CA GLU A 20 11.20 6.99 6.69
C GLU A 20 10.82 8.02 5.63
N GLU A 21 11.62 8.19 4.59
CA GLU A 21 11.31 9.08 3.47
C GLU A 21 10.09 8.61 2.69
N LEU A 22 9.99 7.31 2.40
CA LEU A 22 8.82 6.74 1.74
C LEU A 22 7.55 6.99 2.54
N VAL A 23 7.60 6.79 3.86
CA VAL A 23 6.46 7.05 4.75
C VAL A 23 6.04 8.52 4.69
N ARG A 24 7.00 9.45 4.81
CA ARG A 24 6.71 10.90 4.75
C ARG A 24 6.11 11.29 3.40
N LYS A 25 6.67 10.78 2.31
CA LYS A 25 6.20 11.06 0.96
C LYS A 25 4.79 10.54 0.74
N ALA A 26 4.53 9.31 1.16
CA ALA A 26 3.21 8.69 1.04
C ALA A 26 2.16 9.45 1.85
N ALA A 27 2.49 9.87 3.07
CA ALA A 27 1.60 10.67 3.90
C ALA A 27 1.31 12.03 3.25
N ALA A 28 2.33 12.70 2.71
CA ALA A 28 2.17 13.99 2.04
C ALA A 28 1.30 13.88 0.78
N MET A 29 1.48 12.82 -0.01
CA MET A 29 0.71 12.59 -1.24
C MET A 29 -0.78 12.35 -0.97
N THR A 30 -1.10 11.64 0.09
CA THR A 30 -2.44 11.09 0.32
C THR A 30 -3.21 11.84 1.40
N GLY A 31 -2.53 12.50 2.31
CA GLY A 31 -3.11 13.02 3.55
C GLY A 31 -3.45 11.93 4.56
N GLY A 32 -3.05 10.68 4.31
CA GLY A 32 -3.29 9.54 5.18
C GLY A 32 -2.09 9.18 6.04
N ASP A 33 -2.31 8.23 6.94
CA ASP A 33 -1.30 7.69 7.84
C ASP A 33 -0.94 6.27 7.45
N VAL A 34 0.34 6.01 7.22
CA VAL A 34 0.83 4.71 6.73
C VAL A 34 0.57 3.60 7.74
N GLN A 35 0.79 3.83 9.02
CA GLN A 35 0.61 2.80 10.04
C GLN A 35 -0.87 2.46 10.25
N ARG A 36 -1.73 3.46 10.30
CA ARG A 36 -3.18 3.24 10.31
C ARG A 36 -3.65 2.54 9.04
N GLY A 37 -3.05 2.86 7.91
CA GLY A 37 -3.37 2.23 6.63
C GLY A 37 -3.05 0.74 6.61
N GLU A 38 -1.91 0.33 7.15
CA GLU A 38 -1.56 -1.08 7.27
C GLU A 38 -2.53 -1.81 8.19
N ALA A 39 -2.88 -1.22 9.32
CA ALA A 39 -3.85 -1.80 10.24
C ALA A 39 -5.24 -1.93 9.61
N ALA A 40 -5.68 -0.90 8.88
CA ALA A 40 -6.96 -0.92 8.16
C ALA A 40 -6.95 -1.97 7.04
N PHE A 41 -5.86 -2.09 6.29
CA PHE A 41 -5.68 -3.12 5.28
C PHE A 41 -5.95 -4.52 5.85
N SER A 42 -5.39 -4.81 7.02
CA SER A 42 -5.63 -6.08 7.71
C SER A 42 -7.06 -6.19 8.22
N ARG A 43 -7.60 -5.13 8.81
CA ARG A 43 -8.96 -5.12 9.38
C ARG A 43 -10.03 -5.35 8.33
N TYR A 44 -9.90 -4.77 7.15
CA TYR A 44 -10.84 -4.98 6.06
C TYR A 44 -10.63 -6.29 5.30
N GLY A 45 -9.61 -7.07 5.66
CA GLY A 45 -9.36 -8.38 5.03
C GLY A 45 -8.77 -8.32 3.63
N CYS A 46 -8.14 -7.22 3.26
CA CYS A 46 -7.54 -7.04 1.94
C CYS A 46 -6.51 -8.13 1.61
N GLY A 47 -5.75 -8.57 2.62
CA GLY A 47 -4.75 -9.64 2.49
C GLY A 47 -5.32 -11.01 2.18
N GLY A 48 -6.63 -11.21 2.34
CA GLY A 48 -7.30 -12.45 1.93
C GLY A 48 -7.33 -12.64 0.42
N CYS A 49 -7.24 -11.57 -0.35
CA CYS A 49 -7.21 -11.59 -1.81
C CYS A 49 -5.88 -11.09 -2.39
N HIS A 50 -5.15 -10.27 -1.65
CA HIS A 50 -3.91 -9.66 -2.11
C HIS A 50 -2.71 -10.05 -1.26
N ALA A 51 -1.65 -10.54 -1.91
CA ALA A 51 -0.38 -10.78 -1.25
C ALA A 51 0.40 -9.46 -1.07
N VAL A 52 0.98 -9.26 0.11
CA VAL A 52 1.86 -8.13 0.41
C VAL A 52 2.98 -8.63 1.32
N LYS A 53 4.23 -8.46 0.89
CA LYS A 53 5.39 -8.86 1.70
C LYS A 53 5.43 -8.08 3.01
N GLY A 54 5.71 -8.79 4.10
CA GLY A 54 5.86 -8.19 5.42
C GLY A 54 4.56 -7.91 6.16
N VAL A 55 3.41 -8.16 5.54
CA VAL A 55 2.10 -8.03 6.20
C VAL A 55 1.62 -9.42 6.59
N PRO A 56 1.42 -9.70 7.91
CA PRO A 56 0.95 -11.00 8.35
C PRO A 56 -0.37 -11.40 7.68
N GLN A 57 -0.46 -12.65 7.22
CA GLN A 57 -1.65 -13.24 6.60
C GLN A 57 -2.05 -12.60 5.26
N ALA A 58 -1.28 -11.69 4.72
CA ALA A 58 -1.51 -11.13 3.39
C ALA A 58 -0.85 -12.00 2.33
N SER A 59 -1.52 -13.11 1.99
CA SER A 59 -1.02 -14.14 1.06
C SER A 59 -2.07 -14.56 0.02
N GLY A 60 -3.16 -13.81 -0.10
CA GLY A 60 -4.23 -14.11 -1.07
C GLY A 60 -3.76 -14.02 -2.52
N THR A 61 -4.42 -14.79 -3.37
CA THR A 61 -4.05 -14.91 -4.79
C THR A 61 -5.19 -14.54 -5.74
N VAL A 62 -6.34 -14.13 -5.23
CA VAL A 62 -7.49 -13.72 -6.04
C VAL A 62 -7.19 -12.42 -6.79
N GLY A 63 -6.65 -11.42 -6.07
CA GLY A 63 -6.17 -10.19 -6.67
C GLY A 63 -4.66 -10.26 -6.94
N PRO A 64 -4.09 -9.29 -7.68
CA PRO A 64 -2.66 -9.26 -7.91
C PRO A 64 -1.89 -8.96 -6.61
N PRO A 65 -0.63 -9.42 -6.50
CA PRO A 65 0.24 -8.99 -5.43
C PRO A 65 0.35 -7.47 -5.43
N LEU A 66 0.35 -6.84 -4.26
CA LEU A 66 0.43 -5.38 -4.15
C LEU A 66 1.85 -4.87 -3.92
N ASP A 67 2.84 -5.77 -3.87
CA ASP A 67 4.24 -5.37 -3.92
C ASP A 67 4.49 -4.63 -5.23
N GLY A 68 5.10 -3.45 -5.15
CA GLY A 68 5.32 -2.61 -6.32
C GLY A 68 4.10 -1.80 -6.78
N VAL A 69 2.98 -1.82 -6.06
CA VAL A 69 1.78 -1.07 -6.47
C VAL A 69 2.03 0.43 -6.58
N ALA A 70 2.93 0.97 -5.77
CA ALA A 70 3.25 2.40 -5.79
C ALA A 70 3.80 2.89 -7.13
N VAL A 71 4.41 2.01 -7.91
CA VAL A 71 5.03 2.37 -9.20
C VAL A 71 4.27 1.86 -10.42
N ARG A 72 3.09 1.29 -10.23
CA ARG A 72 2.24 0.91 -11.37
C ARG A 72 1.64 2.15 -12.02
N ALA A 73 1.47 2.10 -13.33
CA ALA A 73 0.86 3.19 -14.08
C ALA A 73 -0.67 3.21 -13.95
N ILE A 74 -1.30 2.04 -13.88
CA ILE A 74 -2.75 1.86 -13.93
C ILE A 74 -3.24 1.04 -12.74
N ILE A 75 -4.39 1.43 -12.20
CA ILE A 75 -5.09 0.75 -11.10
C ILE A 75 -6.37 0.11 -11.64
N GLY A 76 -6.62 -1.13 -11.23
CA GLY A 76 -7.83 -1.85 -11.59
C GLY A 76 -8.05 -1.98 -13.09
N GLY A 77 -7.00 -1.82 -13.88
CA GLY A 77 -7.03 -1.86 -15.34
C GLY A 77 -7.69 -0.64 -15.99
N ARG A 78 -8.11 0.37 -15.23
CA ARG A 78 -8.93 1.49 -15.75
C ARG A 78 -8.49 2.88 -15.33
N LEU A 79 -7.89 3.05 -14.16
CA LEU A 79 -7.58 4.36 -13.60
C LEU A 79 -6.08 4.62 -13.61
N GLU A 80 -5.70 5.85 -13.95
CA GLU A 80 -4.34 6.32 -13.72
C GLU A 80 -4.00 6.23 -12.23
N ASN A 81 -2.79 5.76 -11.89
CA ASN A 81 -2.37 5.60 -10.50
C ASN A 81 -2.02 6.96 -9.89
N LYS A 82 -2.98 7.54 -9.21
CA LYS A 82 -2.80 8.73 -8.40
C LYS A 82 -3.68 8.63 -7.16
N PRO A 83 -3.37 9.38 -6.08
CA PRO A 83 -4.02 9.19 -4.77
C PRO A 83 -5.55 9.18 -4.81
N ALA A 84 -6.17 10.15 -5.47
CA ALA A 84 -7.63 10.22 -5.54
C ALA A 84 -8.23 8.99 -6.25
N ASN A 85 -7.58 8.50 -7.30
CA ASN A 85 -8.04 7.35 -8.06
C ASN A 85 -7.85 6.05 -7.27
N LEU A 86 -6.73 5.89 -6.58
CA LEU A 86 -6.50 4.72 -5.73
C LEU A 86 -7.53 4.67 -4.60
N GLN A 87 -7.80 5.80 -3.96
CA GLN A 87 -8.81 5.89 -2.91
C GLN A 87 -10.21 5.56 -3.44
N ARG A 88 -10.58 6.08 -4.61
CA ARG A 88 -11.85 5.75 -5.26
C ARG A 88 -11.97 4.25 -5.55
N TRP A 89 -10.92 3.64 -6.06
CA TRP A 89 -10.87 2.20 -6.32
C TRP A 89 -11.06 1.38 -5.04
N ILE A 90 -10.39 1.77 -3.95
CA ILE A 90 -10.50 1.08 -2.65
C ILE A 90 -11.92 1.19 -2.09
N VAL A 91 -12.53 2.36 -2.17
CA VAL A 91 -13.88 2.59 -1.62
C VAL A 91 -14.95 1.86 -2.43
N ASP A 92 -14.90 1.95 -3.75
CA ASP A 92 -15.93 1.41 -4.61
C ASP A 92 -15.39 0.92 -5.95
N PRO A 93 -14.77 -0.27 -5.96
CA PRO A 93 -14.24 -0.84 -7.20
C PRO A 93 -15.35 -1.15 -8.21
N GLN A 94 -16.55 -1.48 -7.76
CA GLN A 94 -17.68 -1.82 -8.64
C GLN A 94 -18.16 -0.63 -9.47
N SER A 95 -18.05 0.60 -8.96
CA SER A 95 -18.41 1.80 -9.71
C SER A 95 -17.40 2.11 -10.83
N VAL A 96 -16.15 1.67 -10.66
CA VAL A 96 -15.09 1.86 -11.65
C VAL A 96 -15.10 0.75 -12.71
N SER A 97 -15.23 -0.50 -12.26
CA SER A 97 -15.21 -1.68 -13.11
C SER A 97 -16.31 -2.64 -12.68
N PRO A 98 -17.55 -2.45 -13.17
CA PRO A 98 -18.68 -3.30 -12.80
C PRO A 98 -18.36 -4.78 -13.08
N GLY A 99 -18.62 -5.64 -12.07
CA GLY A 99 -18.35 -7.07 -12.17
C GLY A 99 -16.91 -7.48 -11.83
N THR A 100 -16.04 -6.54 -11.44
CA THR A 100 -14.70 -6.90 -10.97
C THR A 100 -14.78 -7.84 -9.76
N ALA A 101 -13.79 -8.74 -9.63
CA ALA A 101 -13.71 -9.65 -8.49
C ALA A 101 -13.45 -8.93 -7.15
N MET A 102 -12.94 -7.70 -7.19
CA MET A 102 -12.71 -6.91 -5.98
C MET A 102 -14.06 -6.40 -5.44
N PRO A 103 -14.46 -6.82 -4.24
CA PRO A 103 -15.76 -6.43 -3.69
C PRO A 103 -15.72 -5.04 -3.05
N ARG A 104 -16.90 -4.45 -2.92
CA ARG A 104 -17.08 -3.26 -2.08
C ARG A 104 -17.16 -3.70 -0.62
N LEU A 105 -16.18 -3.33 0.17
CA LEU A 105 -16.02 -3.78 1.56
C LEU A 105 -16.53 -2.78 2.60
N GLY A 106 -17.10 -1.66 2.18
CA GLY A 106 -17.54 -0.63 3.11
C GLY A 106 -16.40 0.21 3.68
N VAL A 107 -15.29 0.28 2.96
CA VAL A 107 -14.14 1.11 3.36
C VAL A 107 -14.57 2.57 3.37
N THR A 108 -14.36 3.26 4.50
CA THR A 108 -14.67 4.69 4.59
C THR A 108 -13.66 5.52 3.79
N PRO A 109 -14.01 6.73 3.34
CA PRO A 109 -13.05 7.62 2.69
C PRO A 109 -11.79 7.89 3.53
N ALA A 110 -11.94 8.03 4.85
CA ALA A 110 -10.81 8.22 5.76
C ALA A 110 -9.90 7.00 5.80
N ASP A 111 -10.46 5.80 5.90
CA ASP A 111 -9.68 4.57 5.90
C ASP A 111 -9.04 4.31 4.54
N ALA A 112 -9.72 4.63 3.46
CA ALA A 112 -9.15 4.53 2.10
C ALA A 112 -7.94 5.46 1.93
N ARG A 113 -7.98 6.63 2.53
CA ARG A 113 -6.86 7.57 2.54
C ARG A 113 -5.65 6.96 3.25
N ASP A 114 -5.88 6.40 4.43
CA ASP A 114 -4.81 5.73 5.20
C ASP A 114 -4.28 4.49 4.46
N ILE A 115 -5.17 3.65 3.92
CA ILE A 115 -4.77 2.47 3.15
C ILE A 115 -3.94 2.88 1.92
N SER A 116 -4.35 3.93 1.21
CA SER A 116 -3.59 4.42 0.06
C SER A 116 -2.19 4.89 0.47
N ALA A 117 -2.06 5.56 1.62
CA ALA A 117 -0.76 5.96 2.16
C ALA A 117 0.14 4.73 2.38
N PHE A 118 -0.38 3.69 3.01
CA PHE A 118 0.34 2.44 3.19
C PHE A 118 0.77 1.84 1.85
N LEU A 119 -0.14 1.75 0.89
CA LEU A 119 0.15 1.16 -0.43
C LEU A 119 1.20 1.95 -1.21
N TYR A 120 1.23 3.27 -1.10
CA TYR A 120 2.28 4.06 -1.75
C TYR A 120 3.68 3.88 -1.16
N THR A 121 3.81 3.16 -0.05
CA THR A 121 5.11 2.71 0.45
C THR A 121 5.57 1.39 -0.17
N ARG A 122 4.73 0.70 -0.95
CA ARG A 122 5.04 -0.59 -1.58
C ARG A 122 5.61 -0.35 -2.99
N THR A 123 6.88 -0.02 -3.01
CA THR A 123 7.64 0.25 -4.25
C THR A 123 8.30 -1.00 -4.87
#